data_9a5507c57e82b570314c063225a67fc8
#
_entry.id   9a5507c57e82b570314c063225a67fc8
#
_cell.length_a   1.000
_cell.length_b   1.000
_cell.length_c   1.000
_cell.angle_alpha   90.00
_cell.angle_beta   90.00
_cell.angle_gamma   90.00
#
_symmetry.space_group_name_H-M   'P 1'
#
loop_
_entity.id
_entity.type
_entity.pdbx_description
1 polymer ?
#
loop_
_entity_poly.entity_id
_entity_poly.type
_entity_poly.pdbx_seq_one_letter_code
_entity_poly.pdbx_strand_id
1 'polypeptide(L)'
;MSAAVHSRSMFDSMKAALFDLDGVIVDTAKFHYLAWRELANRLGFDLSEHQNEQLKGVSRMESLEVVLSIGAVALPVEEKLRLAAIKNDRYVEMIRRIDPSEILPGAKEYLLQLRARGVKTGLGSASKNAEIILQNLRIRPLFDAVIDGNQVSKSKPDPEVFLLGAHTLGVTPADCVVYEDAAAGVAAAKAGGMRAVGIGRRENLPLADLVVPGLHALLVD
;
A
#
# COMPACT_ATOMS: atom_id res chain seq x y z
N MET A 1 19.25 -25.32 -7.03
CA MET A 1 17.82 -25.37 -7.45
C MET A 1 17.33 -23.94 -7.62
N SER A 2 16.92 -23.60 -8.83
CA SER A 2 16.73 -22.23 -9.35
C SER A 2 15.59 -21.46 -8.67
N ALA A 3 15.76 -20.14 -8.50
CA ALA A 3 14.73 -19.19 -8.04
C ALA A 3 13.37 -19.32 -8.78
N ALA A 4 13.39 -19.77 -10.03
CA ALA A 4 12.21 -20.04 -10.84
C ALA A 4 11.32 -21.18 -10.31
N VAL A 5 11.89 -22.20 -9.64
CA VAL A 5 11.12 -23.32 -9.08
C VAL A 5 10.40 -22.90 -7.80
N HIS A 6 11.03 -22.06 -6.97
CA HIS A 6 10.40 -21.51 -5.76
C HIS A 6 9.27 -20.53 -6.07
N SER A 7 9.40 -19.75 -7.15
CA SER A 7 8.36 -18.80 -7.56
C SER A 7 7.08 -19.52 -8.04
N ARG A 8 7.18 -20.62 -8.80
CA ARG A 8 5.99 -21.37 -9.22
C ARG A 8 5.21 -21.94 -8.02
N SER A 9 5.88 -22.55 -7.05
CA SER A 9 5.20 -23.14 -5.88
C SER A 9 4.47 -22.11 -5.01
N MET A 10 4.93 -20.85 -5.00
CA MET A 10 4.30 -19.77 -4.23
C MET A 10 2.92 -19.39 -4.77
N PHE A 11 2.75 -19.41 -6.09
CA PHE A 11 1.49 -19.03 -6.73
C PHE A 11 0.52 -20.22 -6.89
N ASP A 12 1.02 -21.47 -6.91
CA ASP A 12 0.18 -22.66 -7.08
C ASP A 12 -0.76 -22.91 -5.89
N SER A 13 -0.34 -22.57 -4.67
CA SER A 13 -1.14 -22.73 -3.44
C SER A 13 -1.90 -21.46 -3.01
N MET A 14 -1.81 -20.37 -3.78
CA MET A 14 -2.43 -19.10 -3.43
C MET A 14 -3.95 -19.18 -3.62
N LYS A 15 -4.69 -18.92 -2.52
CA LYS A 15 -6.16 -18.81 -2.52
C LYS A 15 -6.64 -17.36 -2.45
N ALA A 16 -5.81 -16.47 -1.91
CA ALA A 16 -6.09 -15.04 -1.89
C ALA A 16 -4.83 -14.21 -2.18
N ALA A 17 -5.02 -13.10 -2.88
CA ALA A 17 -4.06 -12.06 -3.15
C ALA A 17 -4.50 -10.78 -2.43
N LEU A 18 -3.66 -10.26 -1.56
CA LEU A 18 -3.88 -9.01 -0.83
C LEU A 18 -2.93 -7.94 -1.36
N PHE A 19 -3.46 -6.83 -1.78
CA PHE A 19 -2.68 -5.76 -2.40
C PHE A 19 -2.63 -4.54 -1.48
N ASP A 20 -1.46 -3.93 -1.33
CA ASP A 20 -1.42 -2.53 -0.98
C ASP A 20 -1.97 -1.68 -2.14
N LEU A 21 -2.24 -0.41 -1.88
CA LEU A 21 -2.82 0.51 -2.85
C LEU A 21 -1.76 1.35 -3.54
N ASP A 22 -1.07 2.18 -2.73
CA ASP A 22 -0.16 3.22 -3.19
C ASP A 22 1.19 2.61 -3.64
N GLY A 23 1.56 2.78 -4.90
CA GLY A 23 2.79 2.18 -5.43
C GLY A 23 2.66 0.72 -5.88
N VAL A 24 1.50 0.08 -5.67
CA VAL A 24 1.20 -1.29 -6.12
C VAL A 24 0.10 -1.31 -7.19
N ILE A 25 -1.06 -0.72 -6.89
CA ILE A 25 -2.21 -0.64 -7.79
C ILE A 25 -2.24 0.69 -8.55
N VAL A 26 -1.87 1.76 -7.89
CA VAL A 26 -1.99 3.13 -8.40
C VAL A 26 -0.78 3.97 -8.01
N ASP A 27 -0.43 4.95 -8.85
CA ASP A 27 0.62 5.93 -8.54
C ASP A 27 0.06 7.14 -7.80
N THR A 28 -0.39 6.94 -6.56
CA THR A 28 -0.82 8.03 -5.66
C THR A 28 0.28 8.47 -4.68
N ALA A 29 1.39 7.76 -4.62
CA ALA A 29 2.54 8.13 -3.79
C ALA A 29 3.03 9.56 -4.07
N LYS A 30 3.01 9.99 -5.34
CA LYS A 30 3.31 11.38 -5.76
C LYS A 30 2.39 12.42 -5.11
N PHE A 31 1.09 12.13 -4.96
CA PHE A 31 0.15 13.06 -4.33
C PHE A 31 0.34 13.11 -2.82
N HIS A 32 0.68 11.98 -2.19
CA HIS A 32 1.08 11.96 -0.79
C HIS A 32 2.32 12.84 -0.56
N TYR A 33 3.35 12.67 -1.39
CA TYR A 33 4.57 13.47 -1.33
C TYR A 33 4.29 14.97 -1.47
N LEU A 34 3.54 15.35 -2.52
CA LEU A 34 3.20 16.75 -2.76
C LEU A 34 2.45 17.39 -1.58
N ALA A 35 1.48 16.67 -1.01
CA ALA A 35 0.73 17.17 0.13
C ALA A 35 1.56 17.29 1.41
N TRP A 36 2.48 16.35 1.67
CA TRP A 36 3.40 16.42 2.81
C TRP A 36 4.45 17.50 2.62
N ARG A 37 5.01 17.64 1.42
CA ARG A 37 5.97 18.68 1.09
C ARG A 37 5.36 20.07 1.22
N GLU A 38 4.12 20.26 0.75
CA GLU A 38 3.38 21.52 0.92
C GLU A 38 3.20 21.85 2.41
N LEU A 39 2.88 20.87 3.25
CA LEU A 39 2.79 21.06 4.69
C LEU A 39 4.15 21.41 5.31
N ALA A 40 5.22 20.70 4.96
CA ALA A 40 6.58 20.99 5.42
C ALA A 40 7.01 22.43 5.08
N ASN A 41 6.74 22.87 3.84
CA ASN A 41 7.03 24.23 3.39
C ASN A 41 6.28 25.30 4.21
N ARG A 42 5.03 25.03 4.57
CA ARG A 42 4.26 25.91 5.48
C ARG A 42 4.85 25.99 6.89
N LEU A 43 5.56 24.94 7.32
CA LEU A 43 6.27 24.88 8.60
C LEU A 43 7.69 25.43 8.53
N GLY A 44 8.15 25.91 7.35
CA GLY A 44 9.44 26.57 7.16
C GLY A 44 10.60 25.67 6.75
N PHE A 45 10.34 24.42 6.32
CA PHE A 45 11.38 23.49 5.80
C PHE A 45 10.87 22.77 4.56
N ASP A 46 11.79 22.12 3.82
CA ASP A 46 11.45 21.30 2.65
C ASP A 46 11.54 19.80 2.99
N LEU A 47 10.75 18.99 2.31
CA LEU A 47 10.75 17.53 2.41
C LEU A 47 11.27 16.96 1.10
N SER A 48 12.40 16.26 1.13
CA SER A 48 12.96 15.60 -0.06
C SER A 48 12.24 14.29 -0.39
N GLU A 49 12.34 13.83 -1.64
CA GLU A 49 11.82 12.52 -2.06
C GLU A 49 12.43 11.36 -1.26
N HIS A 50 13.73 11.44 -0.95
CA HIS A 50 14.39 10.42 -0.12
C HIS A 50 13.80 10.34 1.30
N GLN A 51 13.51 11.47 1.92
CA GLN A 51 12.86 11.50 3.23
C GLN A 51 11.42 10.99 3.17
N ASN A 52 10.72 11.21 2.06
CA ASN A 52 9.36 10.72 1.85
C ASN A 52 9.26 9.18 1.82
N GLU A 53 10.35 8.46 1.49
CA GLU A 53 10.35 6.99 1.54
C GLU A 53 10.01 6.44 2.95
N GLN A 54 10.34 7.19 4.02
CA GLN A 54 10.03 6.82 5.40
C GLN A 54 8.52 6.95 5.73
N LEU A 55 7.75 7.63 4.88
CA LEU A 55 6.32 7.88 5.08
C LEU A 55 5.44 6.80 4.42
N LYS A 56 6.04 5.88 3.64
CA LYS A 56 5.31 4.85 2.92
C LYS A 56 4.79 3.76 3.84
N GLY A 57 3.57 3.32 3.60
CA GLY A 57 2.95 2.18 4.27
C GLY A 57 2.51 2.42 5.72
N VAL A 58 2.77 3.62 6.29
CA VAL A 58 2.39 3.97 7.66
C VAL A 58 1.18 4.89 7.72
N SER A 59 0.59 5.06 8.91
CA SER A 59 -0.59 5.91 9.07
C SER A 59 -0.27 7.39 8.86
N ARG A 60 -1.33 8.18 8.62
CA ARG A 60 -1.23 9.64 8.49
C ARG A 60 -0.58 10.30 9.72
N MET A 61 -0.91 9.85 10.92
CA MET A 61 -0.36 10.44 12.15
C MET A 61 1.11 10.09 12.33
N GLU A 62 1.50 8.84 12.05
CA GLU A 62 2.91 8.42 12.06
C GLU A 62 3.71 9.19 10.99
N SER A 63 3.18 9.32 9.77
CA SER A 63 3.81 10.16 8.74
C SER A 63 4.01 11.61 9.20
N LEU A 64 3.02 12.19 9.90
CA LEU A 64 3.15 13.54 10.44
C LEU A 64 4.26 13.63 11.50
N GLU A 65 4.38 12.64 12.39
CA GLU A 65 5.46 12.61 13.39
C GLU A 65 6.84 12.56 12.70
N VAL A 66 6.99 11.77 11.65
CA VAL A 66 8.24 11.72 10.88
C VAL A 66 8.52 13.08 10.22
N VAL A 67 7.53 13.71 9.58
CA VAL A 67 7.68 15.03 8.93
C VAL A 67 8.09 16.09 9.96
N LEU A 68 7.44 16.13 11.11
CA LEU A 68 7.77 17.07 12.19
C LEU A 68 9.17 16.82 12.75
N SER A 69 9.58 15.56 12.88
CA SER A 69 10.93 15.20 13.31
C SER A 69 12.00 15.69 12.33
N ILE A 70 11.76 15.55 11.02
CA ILE A 70 12.66 16.06 9.97
C ILE A 70 12.85 17.58 10.09
N GLY A 71 11.76 18.31 10.35
CA GLY A 71 11.79 19.76 10.51
C GLY A 71 12.22 20.23 11.91
N ALA A 72 12.53 19.32 12.84
CA ALA A 72 12.77 19.62 14.27
C ALA A 72 11.64 20.45 14.90
N VAL A 73 10.38 20.21 14.50
CA VAL A 73 9.19 20.92 14.95
C VAL A 73 8.47 20.12 16.03
N ALA A 74 8.26 20.73 17.19
CA ALA A 74 7.46 20.15 18.28
C ALA A 74 6.12 20.88 18.40
N LEU A 75 5.03 20.13 18.36
CA LEU A 75 3.67 20.67 18.40
C LEU A 75 2.79 19.90 19.39
N PRO A 76 1.80 20.56 20.01
CA PRO A 76 0.80 19.88 20.82
C PRO A 76 -0.10 18.98 19.94
N VAL A 77 -0.72 17.98 20.57
CA VAL A 77 -1.56 16.98 19.86
C VAL A 77 -2.68 17.63 19.04
N GLU A 78 -3.30 18.66 19.58
CA GLU A 78 -4.40 19.39 18.93
C GLU A 78 -3.97 20.01 17.60
N GLU A 79 -2.78 20.63 17.56
CA GLU A 79 -2.22 21.21 16.34
C GLU A 79 -1.79 20.13 15.34
N LYS A 80 -1.24 19.01 15.81
CA LYS A 80 -0.93 17.86 14.96
C LYS A 80 -2.18 17.32 14.26
N LEU A 81 -3.30 17.20 14.98
CA LEU A 81 -4.57 16.75 14.40
C LEU A 81 -5.06 17.74 13.34
N ARG A 82 -4.95 19.04 13.59
CA ARG A 82 -5.31 20.10 12.63
C ARG A 82 -4.45 20.03 11.37
N LEU A 83 -3.13 19.88 11.50
CA LEU A 83 -2.21 19.78 10.36
C LEU A 83 -2.43 18.49 9.54
N ALA A 84 -2.70 17.37 10.22
CA ALA A 84 -3.05 16.12 9.56
C ALA A 84 -4.34 16.24 8.73
N ALA A 85 -5.33 17.00 9.22
CA ALA A 85 -6.56 17.29 8.48
C ALA A 85 -6.27 18.16 7.25
N ILE A 86 -5.55 19.26 7.41
CA ILE A 86 -5.15 20.15 6.30
C ILE A 86 -4.42 19.38 5.19
N LYS A 87 -3.42 18.55 5.57
CA LYS A 87 -2.71 17.69 4.60
C LYS A 87 -3.67 16.74 3.89
N ASN A 88 -4.60 16.14 4.63
CA ASN A 88 -5.57 15.23 4.04
C ASN A 88 -6.49 15.92 3.04
N ASP A 89 -7.00 17.09 3.37
CA ASP A 89 -7.88 17.86 2.48
C ASP A 89 -7.17 18.16 1.17
N ARG A 90 -5.90 18.59 1.24
CA ARG A 90 -5.06 18.80 0.06
C ARG A 90 -4.86 17.53 -0.77
N TYR A 91 -4.61 16.40 -0.11
CA TYR A 91 -4.50 15.10 -0.77
C TYR A 91 -5.81 14.70 -1.45
N VAL A 92 -6.95 14.86 -0.75
CA VAL A 92 -8.28 14.53 -1.30
C VAL A 92 -8.61 15.37 -2.53
N GLU A 93 -8.25 16.66 -2.56
CA GLU A 93 -8.41 17.50 -3.75
C GLU A 93 -7.68 16.91 -4.97
N MET A 94 -6.48 16.37 -4.78
CA MET A 94 -5.69 15.76 -5.86
C MET A 94 -6.29 14.42 -6.31
N ILE A 95 -6.60 13.52 -5.38
CA ILE A 95 -7.12 12.19 -5.74
C ILE A 95 -8.55 12.22 -6.30
N ARG A 96 -9.34 13.27 -6.07
CA ARG A 96 -10.64 13.46 -6.72
C ARG A 96 -10.54 13.62 -8.25
N ARG A 97 -9.36 13.96 -8.75
CA ARG A 97 -9.11 14.22 -10.19
C ARG A 97 -8.41 13.05 -10.87
N ILE A 98 -8.05 12.00 -10.14
CA ILE A 98 -7.43 10.82 -10.73
C ILE A 98 -8.45 10.06 -11.58
N ASP A 99 -7.95 9.39 -12.58
CA ASP A 99 -8.71 8.55 -13.49
C ASP A 99 -7.97 7.22 -13.75
N PRO A 100 -8.53 6.29 -14.55
CA PRO A 100 -7.89 5.01 -14.81
C PRO A 100 -6.47 5.06 -15.41
N SER A 101 -5.99 6.19 -15.91
CA SER A 101 -4.61 6.32 -16.41
C SER A 101 -3.56 6.29 -15.29
N GLU A 102 -3.97 6.50 -14.04
CA GLU A 102 -3.09 6.40 -12.87
C GLU A 102 -2.90 4.95 -12.36
N ILE A 103 -3.61 3.98 -12.95
CA ILE A 103 -3.40 2.56 -12.64
C ILE A 103 -2.01 2.15 -13.13
N LEU A 104 -1.24 1.56 -12.22
CA LEU A 104 0.11 1.10 -12.56
C LEU A 104 0.08 -0.02 -13.60
N PRO A 105 1.11 -0.09 -14.47
CA PRO A 105 1.16 -1.08 -15.56
C PRO A 105 0.96 -2.52 -15.07
N GLY A 106 0.03 -3.23 -15.70
CA GLY A 106 -0.28 -4.63 -15.40
C GLY A 106 -1.15 -4.86 -14.15
N ALA A 107 -1.46 -3.82 -13.36
CA ALA A 107 -2.20 -4.00 -12.11
C ALA A 107 -3.63 -4.48 -12.36
N LYS A 108 -4.34 -3.86 -13.29
CA LYS A 108 -5.70 -4.26 -13.63
C LYS A 108 -5.73 -5.64 -14.31
N GLU A 109 -4.82 -5.89 -15.22
CA GLU A 109 -4.70 -7.15 -15.95
C GLU A 109 -4.39 -8.30 -14.98
N TYR A 110 -3.49 -8.10 -14.03
CA TYR A 110 -3.14 -9.09 -13.04
C TYR A 110 -4.30 -9.42 -12.09
N LEU A 111 -5.03 -8.42 -11.63
CA LEU A 111 -6.27 -8.63 -10.87
C LEU A 111 -7.28 -9.50 -11.66
N LEU A 112 -7.48 -9.21 -12.94
CA LEU A 112 -8.38 -9.98 -13.80
C LEU A 112 -7.89 -11.43 -13.98
N GLN A 113 -6.59 -11.66 -14.19
CA GLN A 113 -6.02 -13.01 -14.30
C GLN A 113 -6.19 -13.82 -13.01
N LEU A 114 -5.97 -13.21 -11.84
CA LEU A 114 -6.17 -13.87 -10.55
C LEU A 114 -7.63 -14.28 -10.36
N ARG A 115 -8.55 -13.38 -10.64
CA ARG A 115 -10.00 -13.66 -10.55
C ARG A 115 -10.45 -14.75 -11.52
N ALA A 116 -9.93 -14.77 -12.74
CA ALA A 116 -10.20 -15.84 -13.72
C ALA A 116 -9.71 -17.22 -13.24
N ARG A 117 -8.67 -17.24 -12.40
CA ARG A 117 -8.14 -18.46 -11.75
C ARG A 117 -8.87 -18.81 -10.43
N GLY A 118 -9.91 -18.08 -10.05
CA GLY A 118 -10.64 -18.30 -8.80
C GLY A 118 -9.92 -17.84 -7.53
N VAL A 119 -8.84 -17.06 -7.66
CA VAL A 119 -8.13 -16.47 -6.53
C VAL A 119 -8.92 -15.25 -6.03
N LYS A 120 -9.22 -15.21 -4.75
CA LYS A 120 -9.87 -14.06 -4.11
C LYS A 120 -8.92 -12.87 -4.05
N THR A 121 -9.44 -11.67 -4.27
CA THR A 121 -8.64 -10.44 -4.30
C THR A 121 -9.08 -9.49 -3.19
N GLY A 122 -8.13 -8.98 -2.43
CA GLY A 122 -8.36 -8.02 -1.37
C GLY A 122 -7.40 -6.84 -1.43
N LEU A 123 -7.84 -5.69 -0.92
CA LEU A 123 -7.00 -4.54 -0.65
C LEU A 123 -6.68 -4.45 0.84
N GLY A 124 -5.44 -4.12 1.20
CA GLY A 124 -5.00 -3.84 2.56
C GLY A 124 -4.15 -2.57 2.60
N SER A 125 -4.79 -1.41 2.75
CA SER A 125 -4.15 -0.08 2.67
C SER A 125 -4.15 0.66 4.01
N ALA A 126 -3.10 1.41 4.29
CA ALA A 126 -3.06 2.37 5.40
C ALA A 126 -3.85 3.66 5.12
N SER A 127 -4.21 3.91 3.86
CA SER A 127 -4.95 5.11 3.44
C SER A 127 -6.41 5.04 3.89
N LYS A 128 -6.90 6.10 4.50
CA LYS A 128 -8.35 6.26 4.81
C LYS A 128 -9.19 6.67 3.60
N ASN A 129 -8.57 6.87 2.44
CA ASN A 129 -9.22 7.34 1.22
C ASN A 129 -9.24 6.25 0.12
N ALA A 130 -8.94 5.00 0.47
CA ALA A 130 -8.80 3.90 -0.50
C ALA A 130 -10.07 3.70 -1.35
N GLU A 131 -11.24 3.75 -0.74
CA GLU A 131 -12.52 3.56 -1.43
C GLU A 131 -12.74 4.63 -2.52
N ILE A 132 -12.45 5.90 -2.24
CA ILE A 132 -12.57 7.00 -3.23
C ILE A 132 -11.63 6.75 -4.42
N ILE A 133 -10.40 6.31 -4.16
CA ILE A 133 -9.41 6.01 -5.19
C ILE A 133 -9.90 4.86 -6.08
N LEU A 134 -10.32 3.74 -5.49
CA LEU A 134 -10.80 2.59 -6.23
C LEU A 134 -12.02 2.89 -7.10
N GLN A 135 -12.93 3.75 -6.62
CA GLN A 135 -14.10 4.20 -7.38
C GLN A 135 -13.70 5.06 -8.56
N ASN A 136 -12.81 6.05 -8.38
CA ASN A 136 -12.33 6.92 -9.45
C ASN A 136 -11.55 6.14 -10.52
N LEU A 137 -10.78 5.13 -10.12
CA LEU A 137 -10.07 4.23 -11.03
C LEU A 137 -11.00 3.19 -11.70
N ARG A 138 -12.28 3.07 -11.28
CA ARG A 138 -13.26 2.11 -11.78
C ARG A 138 -12.80 0.64 -11.62
N ILE A 139 -12.05 0.35 -10.58
CA ILE A 139 -11.54 -1.01 -10.28
C ILE A 139 -12.08 -1.57 -8.96
N ARG A 140 -12.91 -0.83 -8.21
CA ARG A 140 -13.52 -1.32 -6.96
C ARG A 140 -14.15 -2.71 -7.09
N PRO A 141 -14.88 -3.04 -8.18
CA PRO A 141 -15.50 -4.36 -8.35
C PRO A 141 -14.49 -5.51 -8.54
N LEU A 142 -13.22 -5.22 -8.74
CA LEU A 142 -12.17 -6.23 -8.85
C LEU A 142 -11.66 -6.72 -7.48
N PHE A 143 -12.14 -6.13 -6.37
CA PHE A 143 -11.75 -6.52 -5.02
C PHE A 143 -12.93 -7.13 -4.27
N ASP A 144 -12.77 -8.35 -3.77
CA ASP A 144 -13.75 -9.07 -2.96
C ASP A 144 -13.76 -8.54 -1.51
N ALA A 145 -12.64 -7.98 -1.02
CA ALA A 145 -12.53 -7.28 0.26
C ALA A 145 -11.70 -6.00 0.11
N VAL A 146 -12.07 -4.96 0.84
CA VAL A 146 -11.28 -3.71 0.96
C VAL A 146 -11.15 -3.40 2.44
N ILE A 147 -9.92 -3.45 2.93
CA ILE A 147 -9.55 -3.05 4.28
C ILE A 147 -8.69 -1.81 4.17
N ASP A 148 -9.14 -0.73 4.80
CA ASP A 148 -8.48 0.56 4.76
C ASP A 148 -8.16 1.10 6.17
N GLY A 149 -7.51 2.25 6.25
CA GLY A 149 -7.09 2.87 7.49
C GLY A 149 -8.24 3.34 8.41
N ASN A 150 -9.51 3.16 8.03
CA ASN A 150 -10.67 3.42 8.90
C ASN A 150 -11.07 2.17 9.69
N GLN A 151 -10.64 0.98 9.27
CA GLN A 151 -11.07 -0.30 9.81
C GLN A 151 -10.03 -0.95 10.74
N VAL A 152 -8.83 -0.38 10.81
CA VAL A 152 -7.72 -0.90 11.62
C VAL A 152 -7.30 0.10 12.68
N SER A 153 -6.81 -0.43 13.79
CA SER A 153 -6.31 0.36 14.93
C SER A 153 -4.80 0.55 14.90
N LYS A 154 -4.09 -0.33 14.22
CA LYS A 154 -2.63 -0.34 14.12
C LYS A 154 -2.19 -0.25 12.67
N SER A 155 -1.10 0.50 12.45
CA SER A 155 -0.49 0.65 11.14
C SER A 155 0.56 -0.43 10.88
N LYS A 156 0.88 -0.67 9.61
CA LYS A 156 2.06 -1.44 9.21
C LYS A 156 3.31 -0.89 9.93
N PRO A 157 4.18 -1.72 10.51
CA PRO A 157 4.36 -3.15 10.27
C PRO A 157 3.48 -4.10 11.11
N ASP A 158 2.47 -3.63 11.85
CA ASP A 158 1.49 -4.52 12.47
C ASP A 158 0.69 -5.25 11.38
N PRO A 159 0.46 -6.57 11.51
CA PRO A 159 -0.22 -7.38 10.50
C PRO A 159 -1.74 -7.16 10.42
N GLU A 160 -2.34 -6.33 11.27
CA GLU A 160 -3.79 -6.20 11.45
C GLU A 160 -4.54 -6.03 10.12
N VAL A 161 -4.06 -5.15 9.22
CA VAL A 161 -4.73 -4.86 7.95
C VAL A 161 -4.81 -6.08 7.04
N PHE A 162 -3.75 -6.88 6.97
CA PHE A 162 -3.71 -8.07 6.12
C PHE A 162 -4.41 -9.26 6.77
N LEU A 163 -4.31 -9.41 8.09
CA LEU A 163 -5.06 -10.44 8.83
C LEU A 163 -6.57 -10.22 8.72
N LEU A 164 -7.02 -8.96 8.85
CA LEU A 164 -8.42 -8.62 8.65
C LEU A 164 -8.87 -8.88 7.20
N GLY A 165 -8.01 -8.59 6.22
CA GLY A 165 -8.24 -8.90 4.82
C GLY A 165 -8.42 -10.41 4.57
N ALA A 166 -7.50 -11.23 5.08
CA ALA A 166 -7.56 -12.69 4.98
C ALA A 166 -8.84 -13.24 5.65
N HIS A 167 -9.15 -12.74 6.85
CA HIS A 167 -10.38 -13.11 7.59
C HIS A 167 -11.64 -12.77 6.79
N THR A 168 -11.72 -11.55 6.24
CA THR A 168 -12.88 -11.10 5.44
C THR A 168 -13.06 -11.93 4.17
N LEU A 169 -11.95 -12.36 3.57
CA LEU A 169 -11.96 -13.26 2.42
C LEU A 169 -12.24 -14.73 2.80
N GLY A 170 -12.22 -15.09 4.08
CA GLY A 170 -12.37 -16.47 4.55
C GLY A 170 -11.22 -17.37 4.10
N VAL A 171 -9.97 -16.85 4.09
CA VAL A 171 -8.76 -17.57 3.68
C VAL A 171 -7.74 -17.54 4.81
N THR A 172 -7.07 -18.66 5.03
CA THR A 172 -5.99 -18.71 6.05
C THR A 172 -4.80 -17.86 5.62
N PRO A 173 -4.11 -17.19 6.55
CA PRO A 173 -2.95 -16.35 6.21
C PRO A 173 -1.88 -17.07 5.39
N ALA A 174 -1.60 -18.34 5.67
CA ALA A 174 -0.59 -19.12 4.96
C ALA A 174 -0.93 -19.34 3.45
N ASP A 175 -2.21 -19.27 3.08
CA ASP A 175 -2.72 -19.37 1.71
C ASP A 175 -2.84 -18.00 1.03
N CYS A 176 -2.44 -16.92 1.70
CA CYS A 176 -2.44 -15.56 1.17
C CYS A 176 -1.06 -15.16 0.64
N VAL A 177 -1.06 -14.34 -0.41
CA VAL A 177 0.12 -13.61 -0.90
C VAL A 177 -0.18 -12.13 -0.85
N VAL A 178 0.71 -11.36 -0.23
CA VAL A 178 0.63 -9.90 -0.14
C VAL A 178 1.53 -9.28 -1.20
N TYR A 179 1.06 -8.24 -1.87
CA TYR A 179 1.80 -7.43 -2.85
C TYR A 179 2.01 -6.04 -2.27
N GLU A 180 3.28 -5.61 -2.12
CA GLU A 180 3.66 -4.44 -1.34
C GLU A 180 4.92 -3.75 -1.86
N ASP A 181 4.93 -2.41 -1.86
CA ASP A 181 6.09 -1.61 -2.27
C ASP A 181 6.92 -1.07 -1.10
N ALA A 182 6.39 -1.16 0.14
CA ALA A 182 7.02 -0.62 1.34
C ALA A 182 7.56 -1.71 2.28
N ALA A 183 8.72 -1.46 2.89
CA ALA A 183 9.33 -2.39 3.85
C ALA A 183 8.41 -2.68 5.05
N ALA A 184 7.68 -1.67 5.54
CA ALA A 184 6.74 -1.83 6.65
C ALA A 184 5.59 -2.78 6.30
N GLY A 185 5.07 -2.72 5.06
CA GLY A 185 4.00 -3.61 4.63
C GLY A 185 4.48 -5.03 4.37
N VAL A 186 5.67 -5.21 3.79
CA VAL A 186 6.29 -6.54 3.69
C VAL A 186 6.49 -7.15 5.08
N ALA A 187 6.97 -6.36 6.05
CA ALA A 187 7.12 -6.82 7.44
C ALA A 187 5.76 -7.21 8.06
N ALA A 188 4.70 -6.43 7.81
CA ALA A 188 3.35 -6.75 8.25
C ALA A 188 2.84 -8.08 7.67
N ALA A 189 3.06 -8.33 6.36
CA ALA A 189 2.71 -9.59 5.72
C ALA A 189 3.43 -10.79 6.38
N LYS A 190 4.73 -10.66 6.60
CA LYS A 190 5.54 -11.71 7.25
C LYS A 190 5.12 -11.94 8.71
N ALA A 191 4.85 -10.88 9.47
CA ALA A 191 4.34 -10.99 10.84
C ALA A 191 2.97 -11.67 10.90
N GLY A 192 2.14 -11.48 9.87
CA GLY A 192 0.85 -12.15 9.70
C GLY A 192 0.93 -13.60 9.20
N GLY A 193 2.13 -14.15 9.00
CA GLY A 193 2.31 -15.53 8.48
C GLY A 193 1.99 -15.67 7.00
N MET A 194 2.03 -14.59 6.24
CA MET A 194 1.75 -14.54 4.81
C MET A 194 3.04 -14.54 3.97
N ARG A 195 2.93 -14.95 2.72
CA ARG A 195 3.98 -14.73 1.72
C ARG A 195 3.90 -13.32 1.18
N ALA A 196 5.04 -12.73 0.82
CA ALA A 196 5.12 -11.36 0.35
C ALA A 196 5.86 -11.25 -0.97
N VAL A 197 5.20 -10.62 -1.95
CA VAL A 197 5.81 -10.15 -3.20
C VAL A 197 6.07 -8.66 -3.07
N GLY A 198 7.34 -8.29 -3.09
CA GLY A 198 7.78 -6.90 -3.09
C GLY A 198 7.67 -6.30 -4.49
N ILE A 199 7.13 -5.10 -4.59
CA ILE A 199 7.04 -4.33 -5.83
C ILE A 199 8.11 -3.24 -5.78
N GLY A 200 9.13 -3.32 -6.66
CA GLY A 200 10.21 -2.36 -6.70
C GLY A 200 11.60 -3.00 -6.67
N ARG A 201 12.47 -2.54 -5.76
CA ARG A 201 13.88 -2.97 -5.68
C ARG A 201 14.13 -3.86 -4.47
N ARG A 202 14.91 -4.92 -4.67
CA ARG A 202 15.28 -5.90 -3.63
C ARG A 202 15.97 -5.26 -2.42
N GLU A 203 16.80 -4.25 -2.65
CA GLU A 203 17.51 -3.55 -1.59
C GLU A 203 16.59 -2.86 -0.58
N ASN A 204 15.41 -2.39 -1.04
CA ASN A 204 14.40 -1.74 -0.20
C ASN A 204 13.45 -2.75 0.49
N LEU A 205 13.38 -3.98 -0.01
CA LEU A 205 12.39 -4.99 0.39
C LEU A 205 13.05 -6.32 0.76
N PRO A 206 14.00 -6.32 1.72
CA PRO A 206 14.84 -7.50 2.01
C PRO A 206 14.04 -8.69 2.54
N LEU A 207 12.90 -8.47 3.20
CA LEU A 207 12.05 -9.52 3.79
C LEU A 207 11.06 -10.15 2.79
N ALA A 208 10.91 -9.59 1.58
CA ALA A 208 10.01 -10.13 0.58
C ALA A 208 10.51 -11.49 0.05
N ASP A 209 9.60 -12.45 -0.13
CA ASP A 209 9.92 -13.77 -0.68
C ASP A 209 10.32 -13.69 -2.16
N LEU A 210 9.66 -12.79 -2.90
CA LEU A 210 9.96 -12.44 -4.29
C LEU A 210 9.94 -10.92 -4.43
N VAL A 211 10.78 -10.35 -5.31
CA VAL A 211 10.69 -8.93 -5.68
C VAL A 211 10.62 -8.82 -7.20
N VAL A 212 9.66 -8.02 -7.67
CA VAL A 212 9.42 -7.73 -9.08
C VAL A 212 9.32 -6.22 -9.32
N PRO A 213 9.62 -5.72 -10.53
CA PRO A 213 9.58 -4.29 -10.79
C PRO A 213 8.17 -3.68 -10.81
N GLY A 214 7.14 -4.51 -10.98
CA GLY A 214 5.73 -4.14 -11.04
C GLY A 214 4.87 -5.36 -11.32
N LEU A 215 3.54 -5.22 -11.17
CA LEU A 215 2.59 -6.33 -11.38
C LEU A 215 2.60 -6.84 -12.83
N HIS A 216 2.97 -6.00 -13.81
CA HIS A 216 3.14 -6.42 -15.21
C HIS A 216 4.12 -7.58 -15.39
N ALA A 217 5.13 -7.70 -14.51
CA ALA A 217 6.11 -8.79 -14.58
C ALA A 217 5.55 -10.14 -14.10
N LEU A 218 4.34 -10.16 -13.56
CA LEU A 218 3.66 -11.37 -13.09
C LEU A 218 2.57 -11.86 -14.06
N LEU A 219 2.33 -11.13 -15.13
CA LEU A 219 1.37 -11.53 -16.16
C LEU A 219 1.87 -12.79 -16.86
N VAL A 220 0.95 -13.72 -17.09
CA VAL A 220 1.18 -14.96 -17.88
C VAL A 220 0.41 -14.80 -19.19
N ASP A 221 1.05 -15.18 -20.29
CA ASP A 221 0.45 -15.21 -21.63
C ASP A 221 -0.67 -16.26 -21.73
#